data_55adbc5f0aae4333a8ad55dea4ae1af8
#
_entry.id   55adbc5f0aae4333a8ad55dea4ae1af8
#
_cell.length_a   1.000
_cell.length_b   1.000
_cell.length_c   1.000
_cell.angle_alpha   90.00
_cell.angle_beta   90.00
_cell.angle_gamma   90.00
#
_symmetry.space_group_name_H-M   'P 1'
#
loop_
_entity.id
_entity.type
_entity.pdbx_description
1 polymer ?
#
loop_
_entity_poly.entity_id
_entity_poly.type
_entity_poly.pdbx_seq_one_letter_code
_entity_poly.pdbx_strand_id
1 'polypeptide(L)'
;ILGYVADRWRVPWFIPVGFTVTLVSISAMALATNYEMILALSLLAGVGAALFHPEAALLVNRTQSREIGNAMGRFAVGGSAGFALGPLIAGGVYVFGGQFLWVFTAIAALGVLLYLYAFTGHTTEAEDARECESQIKGTNTGINDWVSFTKLFFVIASRSILFSVLSIFIPILYITVINGEAGASSLALTMYFAMGAVLTYMGGALSDKLGF
;
A
#
# COMPACT_ATOMS: atom_id res chain seq x y z
N ILE A 1 6.09 -15.15 -5.97
CA ILE A 1 5.21 -16.28 -6.33
C ILE A 1 3.85 -15.75 -6.76
N LEU A 2 3.14 -14.92 -5.97
CA LEU A 2 1.81 -14.40 -6.33
C LEU A 2 1.85 -13.49 -7.56
N GLY A 3 2.87 -12.67 -7.75
CA GLY A 3 3.06 -11.87 -8.96
C GLY A 3 3.17 -12.73 -10.23
N TYR A 4 3.90 -13.86 -10.16
CA TYR A 4 3.99 -14.80 -11.28
C TYR A 4 2.63 -15.45 -11.62
N VAL A 5 1.81 -15.75 -10.59
CA VAL A 5 0.45 -16.27 -10.79
C VAL A 5 -0.44 -15.20 -11.40
N ALA A 6 -0.35 -13.97 -10.92
CA ALA A 6 -1.08 -12.82 -11.44
C ALA A 6 -0.77 -12.55 -12.92
N ASP A 7 0.52 -12.58 -13.30
CA ASP A 7 0.97 -12.41 -14.70
C ASP A 7 0.44 -13.51 -15.63
N ARG A 8 0.32 -14.74 -15.10
CA ARG A 8 -0.10 -15.89 -15.91
C ARG A 8 -1.63 -15.97 -16.07
N TRP A 9 -2.38 -15.64 -15.02
CA TRP A 9 -3.82 -15.83 -15.00
C TRP A 9 -4.62 -14.55 -15.24
N ARG A 10 -3.99 -13.35 -15.17
CA ARG A 10 -4.57 -12.03 -15.46
C ARG A 10 -6.01 -11.88 -14.96
N VAL A 11 -6.22 -12.17 -13.68
CA VAL A 11 -7.55 -12.20 -13.09
C VAL A 11 -7.91 -10.80 -12.60
N PRO A 12 -8.86 -10.10 -13.22
CA PRO A 12 -9.24 -8.74 -12.83
C PRO A 12 -9.74 -8.64 -11.38
N TRP A 13 -10.09 -9.79 -10.79
CA TRP A 13 -10.58 -9.88 -9.41
C TRP A 13 -9.49 -9.81 -8.34
N PHE A 14 -8.20 -9.86 -8.68
CA PHE A 14 -7.12 -9.82 -7.67
C PHE A 14 -7.08 -8.48 -6.93
N ILE A 15 -7.35 -7.37 -7.59
CA ILE A 15 -7.41 -6.05 -6.94
C ILE A 15 -8.58 -5.99 -5.94
N PRO A 16 -9.86 -6.21 -6.33
CA PRO A 16 -10.97 -6.12 -5.38
C PRO A 16 -10.90 -7.16 -4.27
N VAL A 17 -10.52 -8.38 -4.58
CA VAL A 17 -10.39 -9.45 -3.59
C VAL A 17 -9.27 -9.15 -2.61
N GLY A 18 -8.07 -8.81 -3.10
CA GLY A 18 -6.93 -8.48 -2.25
C GLY A 18 -7.21 -7.28 -1.34
N PHE A 19 -7.84 -6.23 -1.89
CA PHE A 19 -8.24 -5.05 -1.13
C PHE A 19 -9.27 -5.39 -0.05
N THR A 20 -10.33 -6.13 -0.39
CA THR A 20 -11.38 -6.52 0.55
C THR A 20 -10.83 -7.42 1.66
N VAL A 21 -10.03 -8.44 1.30
CA VAL A 21 -9.41 -9.35 2.28
C VAL A 21 -8.53 -8.57 3.25
N THR A 22 -7.71 -7.65 2.77
CA THR A 22 -6.86 -6.81 3.63
C THR A 22 -7.69 -5.98 4.60
N LEU A 23 -8.69 -5.26 4.10
CA LEU A 23 -9.52 -4.37 4.93
C LEU A 23 -10.34 -5.14 5.97
N VAL A 24 -10.96 -6.24 5.57
CA VAL A 24 -11.75 -7.08 6.49
C VAL A 24 -10.86 -7.69 7.56
N SER A 25 -9.68 -8.19 7.19
CA SER A 25 -8.74 -8.78 8.16
C SER A 25 -8.24 -7.76 9.18
N ILE A 26 -7.85 -6.56 8.74
CA ILE A 26 -7.40 -5.49 9.64
C ILE A 26 -8.55 -5.05 10.56
N SER A 27 -9.77 -4.90 10.04
CA SER A 27 -10.93 -4.52 10.84
C SER A 27 -11.27 -5.60 11.87
N ALA A 28 -11.20 -6.88 11.50
CA ALA A 28 -11.45 -8.00 12.39
C ALA A 28 -10.40 -8.13 13.51
N MET A 29 -9.17 -7.62 13.34
CA MET A 29 -8.17 -7.56 14.40
C MET A 29 -8.66 -6.74 15.61
N ALA A 30 -9.49 -5.73 15.40
CA ALA A 30 -10.11 -4.95 16.48
C ALA A 30 -11.02 -5.80 17.40
N LEU A 31 -11.51 -6.94 16.91
CA LEU A 31 -12.36 -7.88 17.64
C LEU A 31 -11.58 -9.08 18.16
N ALA A 32 -10.27 -9.14 17.94
CA ALA A 32 -9.44 -10.27 18.33
C ALA A 32 -9.30 -10.34 19.86
N THR A 33 -9.55 -11.51 20.43
CA THR A 33 -9.52 -11.77 21.87
C THR A 33 -8.26 -12.52 22.31
N ASN A 34 -7.51 -13.10 21.37
CA ASN A 34 -6.31 -13.87 21.63
C ASN A 34 -5.22 -13.63 20.58
N TYR A 35 -3.98 -13.99 20.94
CA TYR A 35 -2.81 -13.82 20.07
C TYR A 35 -2.91 -14.61 18.76
N GLU A 36 -3.43 -15.82 18.79
CA GLU A 36 -3.54 -16.69 17.63
C GLU A 36 -4.49 -16.09 16.57
N MET A 37 -5.58 -15.49 17.01
CA MET A 37 -6.51 -14.77 16.13
C MET A 37 -5.85 -13.56 15.48
N ILE A 38 -5.07 -12.78 16.23
CA ILE A 38 -4.32 -11.64 15.66
C ILE A 38 -3.30 -12.15 14.64
N LEU A 39 -2.59 -13.23 14.94
CA LEU A 39 -1.62 -13.82 14.01
C LEU A 39 -2.29 -14.31 12.71
N ALA A 40 -3.39 -15.03 12.81
CA ALA A 40 -4.14 -15.52 11.65
C ALA A 40 -4.68 -14.37 10.79
N LEU A 41 -5.25 -13.33 11.40
CA LEU A 41 -5.74 -12.16 10.70
C LEU A 41 -4.62 -11.35 10.07
N SER A 42 -3.44 -11.26 10.72
CA SER A 42 -2.25 -10.61 10.15
C SER A 42 -1.74 -11.35 8.91
N LEU A 43 -1.69 -12.67 8.95
CA LEU A 43 -1.32 -13.48 7.80
C LEU A 43 -2.32 -13.29 6.65
N LEU A 44 -3.61 -13.29 6.95
CA LEU A 44 -4.66 -13.10 5.95
C LEU A 44 -4.59 -11.70 5.33
N ALA A 45 -4.36 -10.66 6.14
CA ALA A 45 -4.13 -9.29 5.65
C ALA A 45 -2.89 -9.22 4.73
N GLY A 46 -1.81 -9.93 5.10
CA GLY A 46 -0.61 -10.03 4.27
C GLY A 46 -0.86 -10.69 2.91
N VAL A 47 -1.66 -11.75 2.87
CA VAL A 47 -2.09 -12.39 1.61
C VAL A 47 -2.91 -11.42 0.76
N GLY A 48 -3.86 -10.70 1.35
CA GLY A 48 -4.65 -9.69 0.65
C GLY A 48 -3.77 -8.58 0.06
N ALA A 49 -2.82 -8.06 0.84
CA ALA A 49 -1.87 -7.04 0.37
C ALA A 49 -0.97 -7.56 -0.76
N ALA A 50 -0.52 -8.81 -0.69
CA ALA A 50 0.31 -9.45 -1.71
C ALA A 50 -0.44 -9.70 -3.03
N LEU A 51 -1.77 -9.81 -3.00
CA LEU A 51 -2.62 -9.85 -4.19
C LEU A 51 -2.84 -8.45 -4.78
N PHE A 52 -3.11 -7.46 -3.92
CA PHE A 52 -3.47 -6.11 -4.33
C PHE A 52 -2.29 -5.31 -4.90
N HIS A 53 -1.13 -5.27 -4.20
CA HIS A 53 -0.04 -4.35 -4.53
C HIS A 53 0.55 -4.50 -5.93
N PRO A 54 0.91 -5.71 -6.42
CA PRO A 54 1.49 -5.85 -7.75
C PRO A 54 0.50 -5.50 -8.86
N GLU A 55 -0.75 -5.90 -8.73
CA GLU A 55 -1.77 -5.60 -9.73
C GLU A 55 -2.14 -4.12 -9.77
N ALA A 56 -2.25 -3.46 -8.61
CA ALA A 56 -2.51 -2.04 -8.54
C ALA A 56 -1.38 -1.21 -9.15
N ALA A 57 -0.12 -1.57 -8.88
CA ALA A 57 1.04 -0.91 -9.48
C ALA A 57 1.09 -1.14 -11.01
N LEU A 58 0.75 -2.35 -11.46
CA LEU A 58 0.69 -2.67 -12.88
C LEU A 58 -0.41 -1.88 -13.59
N LEU A 59 -1.59 -1.73 -12.96
CA LEU A 59 -2.68 -0.93 -13.49
C LEU A 59 -2.27 0.54 -13.65
N VAL A 60 -1.64 1.14 -12.65
CA VAL A 60 -1.13 2.52 -12.74
C VAL A 60 -0.13 2.68 -13.89
N ASN A 61 0.76 1.71 -14.05
CA ASN A 61 1.77 1.73 -15.11
C ASN A 61 1.16 1.61 -16.53
N ARG A 62 0.04 0.91 -16.66
CA ARG A 62 -0.67 0.73 -17.94
C ARG A 62 -1.52 1.93 -18.33
N THR A 63 -2.12 2.61 -17.36
CA THR A 63 -3.01 3.75 -17.60
C THR A 63 -2.26 5.05 -17.95
N GLN A 64 -0.95 5.12 -17.68
CA GLN A 64 -0.15 6.34 -17.91
C GLN A 64 1.06 6.03 -18.79
N SER A 65 1.02 6.55 -20.04
CA SER A 65 2.09 6.32 -21.02
C SER A 65 3.20 7.37 -21.03
N ARG A 66 2.97 8.57 -20.49
CA ARG A 66 3.90 9.72 -20.60
C ARG A 66 4.53 10.19 -19.29
N GLU A 67 3.85 10.04 -18.16
CA GLU A 67 4.31 10.52 -16.84
C GLU A 67 4.23 9.40 -15.80
N ILE A 68 4.90 8.30 -16.07
CA ILE A 68 4.86 7.09 -15.24
C ILE A 68 5.34 7.38 -13.81
N GLY A 69 6.43 8.17 -13.66
CA GLY A 69 6.98 8.55 -12.37
C GLY A 69 5.99 9.36 -11.53
N ASN A 70 5.31 10.34 -12.14
CA ASN A 70 4.30 11.14 -11.45
C ASN A 70 3.07 10.30 -11.06
N ALA A 71 2.61 9.40 -11.93
CA ALA A 71 1.49 8.50 -11.63
C ALA A 71 1.82 7.53 -10.49
N MET A 72 3.00 6.92 -10.53
CA MET A 72 3.49 6.05 -9.45
C MET A 72 3.73 6.84 -8.16
N GLY A 73 4.19 8.08 -8.25
CA GLY A 73 4.31 9.00 -7.12
C GLY A 73 2.95 9.27 -6.46
N ARG A 74 1.91 9.58 -7.23
CA ARG A 74 0.54 9.78 -6.72
C ARG A 74 -0.02 8.50 -6.08
N PHE A 75 0.20 7.35 -6.70
CA PHE A 75 -0.19 6.06 -6.12
C PHE A 75 0.50 5.80 -4.78
N ALA A 76 1.82 6.04 -4.71
CA ALA A 76 2.60 5.88 -3.48
C ALA A 76 2.18 6.86 -2.37
N VAL A 77 1.76 8.08 -2.74
CA VAL A 77 1.20 9.06 -1.77
C VAL A 77 -0.06 8.51 -1.12
N GLY A 78 -0.95 7.84 -1.86
CA GLY A 78 -2.14 7.20 -1.28
C GLY A 78 -1.78 6.17 -0.20
N GLY A 79 -0.80 5.31 -0.47
CA GLY A 79 -0.27 4.36 0.51
C GLY A 79 0.36 5.04 1.73
N SER A 80 1.21 6.03 1.49
CA SER A 80 1.88 6.79 2.55
C SER A 80 0.90 7.60 3.40
N ALA A 81 -0.17 8.14 2.81
CA ALA A 81 -1.24 8.80 3.55
C ALA A 81 -1.96 7.82 4.49
N GLY A 82 -2.21 6.58 4.04
CA GLY A 82 -2.74 5.53 4.90
C GLY A 82 -1.83 5.21 6.08
N PHE A 83 -0.52 5.12 5.85
CA PHE A 83 0.46 4.93 6.93
C PHE A 83 0.50 6.13 7.90
N ALA A 84 0.34 7.36 7.41
CA ALA A 84 0.31 8.55 8.26
C ALA A 84 -0.98 8.64 9.09
N LEU A 85 -2.14 8.37 8.47
CA LEU A 85 -3.43 8.46 9.14
C LEU A 85 -3.69 7.27 10.09
N GLY A 86 -3.16 6.10 9.81
CA GLY A 86 -3.35 4.89 10.61
C GLY A 86 -3.01 5.08 12.09
N PRO A 87 -1.79 5.49 12.46
CA PRO A 87 -1.41 5.75 13.84
C PRO A 87 -2.22 6.88 14.49
N LEU A 88 -2.59 7.90 13.72
CA LEU A 88 -3.42 9.01 14.22
C LEU A 88 -4.82 8.52 14.64
N ILE A 89 -5.45 7.72 13.79
CA ILE A 89 -6.76 7.12 14.05
C ILE A 89 -6.65 6.15 15.24
N ALA A 90 -5.64 5.27 15.24
CA ALA A 90 -5.42 4.30 16.31
C ALA A 90 -5.17 4.99 17.66
N GLY A 91 -4.34 6.04 17.68
CA GLY A 91 -4.09 6.84 18.87
C GLY A 91 -5.34 7.55 19.38
N GLY A 92 -6.16 8.10 18.47
CA GLY A 92 -7.45 8.68 18.82
C GLY A 92 -8.40 7.66 19.46
N VAL A 93 -8.56 6.49 18.84
CA VAL A 93 -9.37 5.38 19.37
C VAL A 93 -8.90 4.96 20.76
N TYR A 94 -7.58 4.88 20.99
CA TYR A 94 -7.01 4.55 22.28
C TYR A 94 -7.36 5.60 23.37
N VAL A 95 -7.20 6.88 23.04
CA VAL A 95 -7.49 8.00 23.98
C VAL A 95 -8.98 8.06 24.34
N PHE A 96 -9.86 7.79 23.39
CA PHE A 96 -11.33 7.82 23.60
C PHE A 96 -11.89 6.52 24.20
N GLY A 97 -11.03 5.59 24.65
CA GLY A 97 -11.43 4.43 25.46
C GLY A 97 -11.91 3.21 24.67
N GLY A 98 -11.45 3.01 23.45
CA GLY A 98 -11.65 1.76 22.70
C GLY A 98 -13.07 1.52 22.18
N GLN A 99 -14.08 2.31 22.62
CA GLN A 99 -15.47 2.19 22.18
C GLN A 99 -15.66 2.51 20.69
N PHE A 100 -14.65 3.12 20.07
CA PHE A 100 -14.67 3.52 18.66
C PHE A 100 -14.02 2.51 17.72
N LEU A 101 -13.82 1.26 18.14
CA LEU A 101 -13.28 0.20 17.27
C LEU A 101 -14.11 0.00 16.00
N TRP A 102 -15.41 0.27 16.05
CA TRP A 102 -16.27 0.27 14.87
C TRP A 102 -15.88 1.30 13.81
N VAL A 103 -15.09 2.33 14.15
CA VAL A 103 -14.57 3.31 13.17
C VAL A 103 -13.69 2.61 12.14
N PHE A 104 -12.87 1.62 12.54
CA PHE A 104 -12.05 0.86 11.59
C PHE A 104 -12.92 0.06 10.61
N THR A 105 -14.00 -0.55 11.10
CA THR A 105 -14.95 -1.27 10.23
C THR A 105 -15.69 -0.34 9.29
N ALA A 106 -16.05 0.86 9.75
CA ALA A 106 -16.70 1.88 8.93
C ALA A 106 -15.75 2.42 7.85
N ILE A 107 -14.49 2.69 8.17
CA ILE A 107 -13.46 3.12 7.20
C ILE A 107 -13.22 2.02 6.16
N ALA A 108 -13.12 0.75 6.59
CA ALA A 108 -12.96 -0.38 5.70
C ALA A 108 -14.17 -0.53 4.77
N ALA A 109 -15.38 -0.46 5.29
CA ALA A 109 -16.61 -0.53 4.49
C ALA A 109 -16.69 0.62 3.47
N LEU A 110 -16.36 1.85 3.89
CA LEU A 110 -16.29 3.00 2.99
C LEU A 110 -15.25 2.78 1.90
N GLY A 111 -14.07 2.27 2.23
CA GLY A 111 -13.01 1.96 1.27
C GLY A 111 -13.47 0.93 0.23
N VAL A 112 -14.13 -0.14 0.66
CA VAL A 112 -14.71 -1.15 -0.26
C VAL A 112 -15.79 -0.53 -1.15
N LEU A 113 -16.70 0.28 -0.60
CA LEU A 113 -17.76 0.94 -1.36
C LEU A 113 -17.19 1.91 -2.41
N LEU A 114 -16.21 2.73 -2.02
CA LEU A 114 -15.54 3.65 -2.96
C LEU A 114 -14.81 2.89 -4.06
N TYR A 115 -14.15 1.79 -3.71
CA TYR A 115 -13.51 0.94 -4.70
C TYR A 115 -14.52 0.34 -5.68
N LEU A 116 -15.61 -0.25 -5.18
CA LEU A 116 -16.67 -0.82 -6.03
C LEU A 116 -17.30 0.25 -6.92
N TYR A 117 -17.55 1.45 -6.40
CA TYR A 117 -18.06 2.58 -7.18
C TYR A 117 -17.09 2.97 -8.31
N ALA A 118 -15.82 3.13 -8.00
CA ALA A 118 -14.79 3.44 -9.00
C ALA A 118 -14.64 2.34 -10.04
N PHE A 119 -14.67 1.07 -9.63
CA PHE A 119 -14.51 -0.07 -10.52
C PHE A 119 -15.71 -0.24 -11.47
N THR A 120 -16.94 0.01 -11.01
CA THR A 120 -18.14 -0.09 -11.88
C THR A 120 -18.23 1.04 -12.92
N GLY A 121 -17.55 2.18 -12.66
CA GLY A 121 -17.50 3.31 -13.61
C GLY A 121 -16.48 3.17 -14.74
N HIS A 122 -15.49 2.31 -14.62
CA HIS A 122 -14.31 2.24 -15.50
C HIS A 122 -14.13 0.89 -16.23
N THR A 123 -15.18 0.11 -16.42
CA THR A 123 -15.09 -1.16 -17.18
C THR A 123 -14.69 -0.95 -18.64
N THR A 124 -14.99 0.20 -19.24
CA THR A 124 -14.60 0.58 -20.60
C THR A 124 -13.10 0.89 -20.74
N GLU A 125 -12.48 1.57 -19.76
CA GLU A 125 -11.05 1.89 -19.83
C GLU A 125 -10.15 0.65 -19.66
N ALA A 126 -10.63 -0.39 -19.00
CA ALA A 126 -9.92 -1.66 -18.86
C ALA A 126 -9.88 -2.45 -20.20
N GLU A 127 -10.82 -2.24 -21.10
CA GLU A 127 -10.82 -2.82 -22.44
C GLU A 127 -9.86 -2.08 -23.38
N ASP A 128 -9.85 -0.75 -23.35
CA ASP A 128 -8.91 0.08 -24.12
C ASP A 128 -7.44 -0.15 -23.71
N ALA A 129 -7.19 -0.36 -22.41
CA ALA A 129 -5.87 -0.73 -21.90
C ALA A 129 -5.39 -2.11 -22.40
N ARG A 130 -6.31 -3.04 -22.66
CA ARG A 130 -6.01 -4.37 -23.24
C ARG A 130 -5.61 -4.29 -24.72
N GLU A 131 -6.22 -3.41 -25.48
CA GLU A 131 -5.87 -3.20 -26.89
C GLU A 131 -4.49 -2.55 -27.03
N CYS A 132 -4.16 -1.57 -26.20
CA CYS A 132 -2.85 -0.93 -26.18
C CYS A 132 -1.73 -1.91 -25.83
N GLU A 133 -1.96 -2.83 -24.90
CA GLU A 133 -0.98 -3.88 -24.51
C GLU A 133 -0.73 -4.90 -25.61
N SER A 134 -1.72 -5.22 -26.44
CA SER A 134 -1.54 -6.16 -27.55
C SER A 134 -0.58 -5.61 -28.60
N GLN A 135 -0.53 -4.29 -28.76
CA GLN A 135 0.37 -3.59 -29.69
C GLN A 135 1.80 -3.48 -29.15
N ILE A 136 2.00 -3.35 -27.83
CA ILE A 136 3.33 -3.22 -27.21
C ILE A 136 4.07 -4.58 -27.13
N LYS A 137 3.35 -5.69 -27.08
CA LYS A 137 3.93 -7.04 -27.04
C LYS A 137 4.77 -7.43 -28.26
N GLY A 138 4.58 -6.75 -29.38
CA GLY A 138 5.33 -7.04 -30.62
C GLY A 138 6.79 -6.58 -30.63
N THR A 139 7.23 -5.77 -29.66
CA THR A 139 8.55 -5.09 -29.73
C THR A 139 9.49 -5.37 -28.56
N ASN A 140 9.07 -6.05 -27.50
CA ASN A 140 9.93 -6.31 -26.34
C ASN A 140 10.55 -7.70 -26.37
N THR A 141 11.74 -7.82 -26.96
CA THR A 141 12.71 -8.85 -26.61
C THR A 141 13.22 -8.54 -25.20
N GLY A 142 12.51 -9.04 -24.19
CA GLY A 142 12.89 -8.84 -22.79
C GLY A 142 14.27 -9.45 -22.52
N ILE A 143 15.29 -8.60 -22.40
CA ILE A 143 16.60 -9.01 -21.91
C ILE A 143 16.45 -9.27 -20.41
N ASN A 144 16.66 -10.49 -19.99
CA ASN A 144 16.55 -10.92 -18.60
C ASN A 144 17.82 -10.46 -17.85
N ASP A 145 17.85 -9.20 -17.42
CA ASP A 145 18.99 -8.63 -16.70
C ASP A 145 18.87 -8.92 -15.19
N TRP A 146 19.29 -10.12 -14.81
CA TRP A 146 19.33 -10.56 -13.41
C TRP A 146 20.26 -9.72 -12.54
N VAL A 147 21.28 -9.07 -13.11
CA VAL A 147 22.23 -8.23 -12.36
C VAL A 147 21.56 -6.94 -11.91
N SER A 148 20.88 -6.26 -12.81
CA SER A 148 20.12 -5.04 -12.49
C SER A 148 18.96 -5.34 -11.54
N PHE A 149 18.26 -6.45 -11.73
CA PHE A 149 17.22 -6.92 -10.83
C PHE A 149 17.74 -7.16 -9.40
N THR A 150 18.89 -7.84 -9.27
CA THR A 150 19.49 -8.12 -7.95
C THR A 150 19.94 -6.85 -7.25
N LYS A 151 20.53 -5.89 -7.96
CA LYS A 151 20.87 -4.58 -7.39
C LYS A 151 19.64 -3.85 -6.88
N LEU A 152 18.57 -3.80 -7.68
CA LEU A 152 17.32 -3.19 -7.30
C LEU A 152 16.69 -3.88 -6.08
N PHE A 153 16.73 -5.21 -6.03
CA PHE A 153 16.25 -5.99 -4.89
C PHE A 153 16.94 -5.59 -3.59
N PHE A 154 18.28 -5.48 -3.58
CA PHE A 154 19.00 -5.08 -2.37
C PHE A 154 18.69 -3.65 -1.93
N VAL A 155 18.54 -2.71 -2.88
CA VAL A 155 18.15 -1.33 -2.57
C VAL A 155 16.76 -1.28 -1.94
N ILE A 156 15.78 -1.98 -2.53
CA ILE A 156 14.41 -2.04 -1.99
C ILE A 156 14.38 -2.73 -0.63
N ALA A 157 15.10 -3.85 -0.48
CA ALA A 157 15.17 -4.58 0.78
C ALA A 157 15.77 -3.72 1.92
N SER A 158 16.90 -3.05 1.68
CA SER A 158 17.52 -2.14 2.65
C SER A 158 16.59 -1.00 3.04
N ARG A 159 15.92 -0.37 2.07
CA ARG A 159 14.93 0.67 2.32
C ARG A 159 13.76 0.14 3.17
N SER A 160 13.25 -1.05 2.85
CA SER A 160 12.11 -1.65 3.57
C SER A 160 12.47 -2.04 5.01
N ILE A 161 13.67 -2.54 5.25
CA ILE A 161 14.19 -2.83 6.60
C ILE A 161 14.24 -1.55 7.43
N LEU A 162 14.87 -0.48 6.92
CA LEU A 162 14.95 0.81 7.62
C LEU A 162 13.57 1.38 7.92
N PHE A 163 12.66 1.35 6.94
CA PHE A 163 11.29 1.80 7.11
C PHE A 163 10.56 1.02 8.22
N SER A 164 10.66 -0.30 8.24
CA SER A 164 10.03 -1.15 9.25
C SER A 164 10.63 -0.92 10.63
N VAL A 165 11.96 -0.85 10.72
CA VAL A 165 12.66 -0.59 11.99
C VAL A 165 12.23 0.75 12.59
N LEU A 166 12.27 1.83 11.82
CA LEU A 166 11.87 3.15 12.29
C LEU A 166 10.39 3.19 12.70
N SER A 167 9.52 2.53 11.94
CA SER A 167 8.08 2.48 12.25
C SER A 167 7.79 1.82 13.60
N ILE A 168 8.59 0.82 13.98
CA ILE A 168 8.45 0.11 15.26
C ILE A 168 9.18 0.87 16.38
N PHE A 169 10.39 1.35 16.12
CA PHE A 169 11.24 1.95 17.15
C PHE A 169 10.76 3.34 17.58
N ILE A 170 10.23 4.16 16.69
CA ILE A 170 9.78 5.53 17.03
C ILE A 170 8.75 5.50 18.19
N PRO A 171 7.64 4.75 18.11
CA PRO A 171 6.69 4.67 19.22
C PRO A 171 7.29 4.10 20.51
N ILE A 172 8.09 3.04 20.39
CA ILE A 172 8.71 2.39 21.55
C ILE A 172 9.67 3.36 22.26
N LEU A 173 10.57 3.99 21.49
CA LEU A 173 11.51 4.97 22.03
C LEU A 173 10.80 6.11 22.75
N TYR A 174 9.73 6.62 22.15
CA TYR A 174 8.97 7.72 22.73
C TYR A 174 8.33 7.36 24.07
N ILE A 175 7.75 6.16 24.16
CA ILE A 175 7.09 5.69 25.38
C ILE A 175 8.11 5.26 26.44
N THR A 176 9.16 4.51 26.06
CA THR A 176 10.07 3.87 27.03
C THR A 176 11.23 4.74 27.47
N VAL A 177 11.75 5.59 26.58
CA VAL A 177 12.94 6.41 26.86
C VAL A 177 12.55 7.84 27.25
N ILE A 178 11.60 8.42 26.52
CA ILE A 178 11.15 9.81 26.74
C ILE A 178 10.05 9.87 27.81
N ASN A 179 9.47 8.71 28.22
CA ASN A 179 8.31 8.62 29.10
C ASN A 179 7.11 9.46 28.61
N GLY A 180 6.96 9.54 27.27
CA GLY A 180 5.91 10.32 26.63
C GLY A 180 4.58 9.57 26.59
N GLU A 181 3.51 10.33 26.35
CA GLU A 181 2.17 9.76 26.22
C GLU A 181 2.01 9.00 24.89
N ALA A 182 1.18 7.95 24.90
CA ALA A 182 0.90 7.14 23.71
C ALA A 182 0.31 7.95 22.55
N GLY A 183 -0.50 8.96 22.84
CA GLY A 183 -1.05 9.87 21.83
C GLY A 183 0.03 10.68 21.10
N ALA A 184 1.02 11.19 21.82
CA ALA A 184 2.13 11.95 21.24
C ALA A 184 3.07 11.04 20.42
N SER A 185 3.24 9.76 20.80
CA SER A 185 4.00 8.78 20.00
C SER A 185 3.36 8.52 18.66
N SER A 186 2.01 8.45 18.62
CA SER A 186 1.25 8.31 17.38
C SER A 186 1.41 9.52 16.45
N LEU A 187 1.45 10.73 17.01
CA LEU A 187 1.73 11.95 16.25
C LEU A 187 3.14 11.96 15.65
N ALA A 188 4.15 11.54 16.41
CA ALA A 188 5.52 11.45 15.90
C ALA A 188 5.62 10.50 14.70
N LEU A 189 4.97 9.35 14.79
CA LEU A 189 4.91 8.38 13.70
C LEU A 189 4.13 8.92 12.49
N THR A 190 3.03 9.62 12.73
CA THR A 190 2.26 10.30 11.68
C THR A 190 3.11 11.32 10.92
N MET A 191 3.88 12.16 11.64
CA MET A 191 4.79 13.13 11.01
C MET A 191 5.89 12.46 10.17
N TYR A 192 6.45 11.35 10.66
CA TYR A 192 7.43 10.57 9.91
C TYR A 192 6.86 10.07 8.57
N PHE A 193 5.68 9.50 8.57
CA PHE A 193 5.04 9.00 7.34
C PHE A 193 4.55 10.14 6.43
N ALA A 194 4.04 11.23 6.99
CA ALA A 194 3.59 12.39 6.22
C ALA A 194 4.75 13.02 5.45
N MET A 195 5.91 13.19 6.11
CA MET A 195 7.11 13.69 5.45
C MET A 195 7.58 12.73 4.35
N GLY A 196 7.54 11.43 4.60
CA GLY A 196 7.83 10.39 3.61
C GLY A 196 6.92 10.47 2.38
N ALA A 197 5.62 10.74 2.57
CA ALA A 197 4.66 10.93 1.47
C ALA A 197 5.02 12.13 0.59
N VAL A 198 5.30 13.28 1.21
CA VAL A 198 5.69 14.51 0.50
C VAL A 198 6.96 14.28 -0.32
N LEU A 199 7.99 13.70 0.28
CA LEU A 199 9.26 13.44 -0.40
C LEU A 199 9.13 12.41 -1.52
N THR A 200 8.27 11.40 -1.36
CA THR A 200 8.00 10.42 -2.40
C THR A 200 7.32 11.05 -3.62
N TYR A 201 6.34 11.94 -3.39
CA TYR A 201 5.70 12.68 -4.47
C TYR A 201 6.69 13.58 -5.21
N MET A 202 7.50 14.34 -4.46
CA MET A 202 8.53 15.20 -5.06
C MET A 202 9.56 14.38 -5.85
N GLY A 203 9.96 13.22 -5.34
CA GLY A 203 10.89 12.31 -6.03
C GLY A 203 10.34 11.80 -7.35
N GLY A 204 9.06 11.40 -7.39
CA GLY A 204 8.39 10.97 -8.63
C GLY A 204 8.34 12.10 -9.68
N ALA A 205 7.91 13.29 -9.27
CA ALA A 205 7.85 14.45 -10.16
C ALA A 205 9.23 14.91 -10.66
N LEU A 206 10.27 14.74 -9.83
CA LEU A 206 11.66 15.07 -10.20
C LEU A 206 12.23 14.03 -11.18
N SER A 207 11.91 12.75 -10.99
CA SER A 207 12.32 11.67 -11.89
C SER A 207 11.84 11.92 -13.32
N ASP A 208 10.56 12.28 -13.49
CA ASP A 208 10.01 12.61 -14.81
C ASP A 208 10.66 13.82 -15.48
N LYS A 209 11.06 14.83 -14.67
CA LYS A 209 11.76 16.03 -15.18
C LYS A 209 13.20 15.76 -15.58
N LEU A 210 13.87 14.82 -14.92
CA LEU A 210 15.25 14.44 -15.21
C LEU A 210 15.38 13.39 -16.31
N GLY A 211 14.25 12.81 -16.77
CA GLY A 211 14.21 11.86 -17.89
C GLY A 211 14.66 10.46 -17.51
N PHE A 212 14.46 10.06 -16.25
CA PHE A 212 14.73 8.70 -15.76
C PHE A 212 13.49 7.82 -15.83
#